data_e03be82bab21753f8380861d3f20fedc
#
_entry.id   e03be82bab21753f8380861d3f20fedc
#
_cell.length_a   1.000
_cell.length_b   1.000
_cell.length_c   1.000
_cell.angle_alpha   90.00
_cell.angle_beta   90.00
_cell.angle_gamma   90.00
#
_symmetry.space_group_name_H-M   'P 1'
#
loop_
_entity.id
_entity.type
_entity.pdbx_description
1 polymer ?
#
loop_
_entity_poly.entity_id
_entity_poly.type
_entity_poly.pdbx_seq_one_letter_code
_entity_poly.pdbx_strand_id
1 'polypeptide(L)'
;MKRIGMLTSGGDCQALNAAMRGVVKTLANSDEKVEIYGFLDGYKGLIYSKFCMLTSSDFSGILTKGGTILGTSRTPFKTIREPDENGLDKVEAMKQTYYKLQLDCLVILGGNGTHKTANLLRQEGLNVVTLPKTIDNDLWGTDMTFGFQSAVNIATDAIDCIHTTAASHGRVFIVEVMGHKVGWLTLNAGMASGADIILIPEIPYDIEKVVDKIEERDKNGSRFTIIAVAEGAISKQDAKLSKKDYKKKKEDSPYPSVSYEVAAEIQERTGREVRVTVPGHMQRGGSPCPYDRVFASRLGSEAGKMILDGKYGFMVGYKNREIVRVPLEDVAGKLKTVDPDATIVKEAKLLGICFGD
;
A
#
# COMPACT_ATOMS: atom_id res chain seq x y z
N MET A 1 24.27 -15.75 20.02
CA MET A 1 24.15 -15.71 18.54
C MET A 1 22.68 -15.84 18.21
N LYS A 2 22.11 -14.89 17.47
CA LYS A 2 20.69 -14.88 17.06
C LYS A 2 20.55 -15.24 15.58
N ARG A 3 19.55 -16.04 15.24
CA ARG A 3 19.20 -16.44 13.87
C ARG A 3 17.88 -15.78 13.46
N ILE A 4 17.94 -14.91 12.49
CA ILE A 4 16.82 -14.07 12.09
C ILE A 4 16.40 -14.42 10.67
N GLY A 5 15.15 -14.89 10.53
CA GLY A 5 14.50 -15.03 9.24
C GLY A 5 13.93 -13.69 8.78
N MET A 6 14.06 -13.36 7.51
CA MET A 6 13.50 -12.13 6.94
C MET A 6 12.79 -12.42 5.64
N LEU A 7 11.61 -11.84 5.44
CA LEU A 7 10.84 -11.95 4.20
C LEU A 7 10.04 -10.70 3.87
N THR A 8 9.79 -10.50 2.59
CA THR A 8 8.92 -9.46 2.05
C THR A 8 7.75 -10.10 1.32
N SER A 9 6.50 -9.74 1.64
CA SER A 9 5.31 -10.41 1.10
C SER A 9 4.25 -9.44 0.59
N GLY A 10 3.52 -9.86 -0.43
CA GLY A 10 2.49 -9.07 -1.10
C GLY A 10 3.04 -8.18 -2.22
N GLY A 11 2.32 -7.14 -2.61
CA GLY A 11 2.83 -6.15 -3.58
C GLY A 11 4.08 -5.46 -3.03
N ASP A 12 5.02 -5.14 -3.90
CA ASP A 12 6.23 -4.40 -3.52
C ASP A 12 5.97 -2.90 -3.35
N CYS A 13 6.98 -2.22 -2.87
CA CYS A 13 7.08 -0.76 -2.86
C CYS A 13 8.56 -0.34 -2.88
N GLN A 14 8.79 0.94 -3.08
CA GLN A 14 10.13 1.49 -3.24
C GLN A 14 11.04 1.32 -2.02
N ALA A 15 10.49 1.36 -0.79
CA ALA A 15 11.28 1.47 0.43
C ALA A 15 11.54 0.15 1.18
N LEU A 16 11.22 -1.01 0.60
CA LEU A 16 11.44 -2.33 1.22
C LEU A 16 12.90 -2.57 1.59
N ASN A 17 13.80 -2.30 0.65
CA ASN A 17 15.23 -2.48 0.89
C ASN A 17 15.76 -1.55 1.98
N ALA A 18 15.26 -0.31 2.05
CA ALA A 18 15.62 0.64 3.10
C ALA A 18 15.21 0.13 4.50
N ALA A 19 14.01 -0.45 4.62
CA ALA A 19 13.53 -1.03 5.87
C ALA A 19 14.35 -2.25 6.29
N MET A 20 14.60 -3.19 5.39
CA MET A 20 15.45 -4.38 5.65
C MET A 20 16.85 -3.96 6.07
N ARG A 21 17.43 -2.97 5.36
CA ARG A 21 18.74 -2.41 5.71
C ARG A 21 18.73 -1.82 7.14
N GLY A 22 17.69 -1.12 7.52
CA GLY A 22 17.51 -0.58 8.88
C GLY A 22 17.60 -1.66 9.95
N VAL A 23 16.88 -2.78 9.77
CA VAL A 23 16.93 -3.94 10.66
C VAL A 23 18.36 -4.48 10.77
N VAL A 24 18.96 -4.83 9.64
CA VAL A 24 20.25 -5.53 9.62
C VAL A 24 21.38 -4.65 10.11
N LYS A 25 21.41 -3.36 9.76
CA LYS A 25 22.45 -2.45 10.25
C LYS A 25 22.34 -2.23 11.76
N THR A 26 21.15 -2.20 12.32
CA THR A 26 20.98 -2.10 13.78
C THR A 26 21.47 -3.37 14.49
N LEU A 27 21.16 -4.55 13.96
CA LEU A 27 21.63 -5.80 14.50
C LEU A 27 23.16 -5.95 14.38
N ALA A 28 23.74 -5.59 13.24
CA ALA A 28 25.18 -5.69 12.98
C ALA A 28 26.02 -4.71 13.82
N ASN A 29 25.44 -3.60 14.28
CA ASN A 29 26.11 -2.63 15.14
C ASN A 29 25.92 -2.94 16.65
N SER A 30 25.35 -4.08 17.00
CA SER A 30 25.24 -4.56 18.37
C SER A 30 26.36 -5.55 18.71
N ASP A 31 26.54 -5.88 19.99
CA ASP A 31 27.49 -6.89 20.44
C ASP A 31 27.01 -8.33 20.14
N GLU A 32 25.77 -8.50 19.70
CA GLU A 32 25.22 -9.81 19.36
C GLU A 32 25.71 -10.32 18.00
N LYS A 33 26.14 -11.56 17.96
CA LYS A 33 26.37 -12.27 16.68
C LYS A 33 25.02 -12.64 16.07
N VAL A 34 24.81 -12.25 14.80
CA VAL A 34 23.54 -12.45 14.10
C VAL A 34 23.78 -13.14 12.76
N GLU A 35 22.97 -14.16 12.47
CA GLU A 35 22.83 -14.78 11.15
C GLU A 35 21.50 -14.37 10.54
N ILE A 36 21.52 -13.95 9.27
CA ILE A 36 20.32 -13.50 8.54
C ILE A 36 19.97 -14.52 7.46
N TYR A 37 18.78 -15.07 7.54
CA TYR A 37 18.17 -15.98 6.57
C TYR A 37 17.13 -15.20 5.75
N GLY A 38 17.46 -14.81 4.53
CA GLY A 38 16.56 -14.11 3.61
C GLY A 38 15.68 -15.12 2.85
N PHE A 39 14.39 -15.21 3.17
CA PHE A 39 13.47 -16.09 2.45
C PHE A 39 13.06 -15.47 1.12
N LEU A 40 13.23 -16.22 0.04
CA LEU A 40 12.94 -15.76 -1.32
C LEU A 40 11.44 -15.84 -1.60
N ASP A 41 10.92 -14.84 -2.32
CA ASP A 41 9.52 -14.78 -2.74
C ASP A 41 8.50 -14.84 -1.58
N GLY A 42 8.84 -14.23 -0.45
CA GLY A 42 7.95 -14.05 0.68
C GLY A 42 7.63 -15.34 1.43
N TYR A 43 6.36 -15.53 1.83
CA TYR A 43 5.95 -16.76 2.52
C TYR A 43 6.20 -18.05 1.74
N LYS A 44 6.25 -17.96 0.40
CA LYS A 44 6.63 -19.09 -0.45
C LYS A 44 8.00 -19.65 -0.08
N GLY A 45 8.98 -18.76 0.13
CA GLY A 45 10.32 -19.15 0.59
C GLY A 45 10.31 -19.84 1.94
N LEU A 46 9.50 -19.34 2.88
CA LEU A 46 9.37 -19.95 4.21
C LEU A 46 8.66 -21.32 4.14
N ILE A 47 7.62 -21.47 3.31
CA ILE A 47 6.88 -22.73 3.12
C ILE A 47 7.80 -23.81 2.52
N TYR A 48 8.56 -23.47 1.48
CA TYR A 48 9.36 -24.45 0.74
C TYR A 48 10.87 -24.43 1.11
N SER A 49 11.23 -23.81 2.24
CA SER A 49 12.63 -23.69 2.72
C SER A 49 13.58 -23.10 1.68
N LYS A 50 13.13 -22.13 0.88
CA LYS A 50 13.94 -21.41 -0.11
C LYS A 50 14.47 -20.12 0.51
N PHE A 51 15.75 -20.10 0.83
CA PHE A 51 16.39 -18.95 1.47
C PHE A 51 17.83 -18.79 1.00
N CYS A 52 18.41 -17.62 1.26
CA CYS A 52 19.82 -17.35 1.15
C CYS A 52 20.36 -16.83 2.50
N MET A 53 21.62 -17.13 2.79
CA MET A 53 22.32 -16.52 3.91
C MET A 53 22.80 -15.14 3.49
N LEU A 54 22.50 -14.14 4.29
CA LEU A 54 22.87 -12.75 4.02
C LEU A 54 23.77 -12.20 5.12
N THR A 55 24.69 -11.35 4.70
CA THR A 55 25.62 -10.64 5.58
C THR A 55 25.28 -9.14 5.61
N SER A 56 25.84 -8.40 6.55
CA SER A 56 25.67 -6.94 6.60
C SER A 56 26.14 -6.23 5.33
N SER A 57 27.07 -6.82 4.55
CA SER A 57 27.52 -6.27 3.27
C SER A 57 26.46 -6.33 2.18
N ASP A 58 25.59 -7.35 2.16
CA ASP A 58 24.51 -7.48 1.18
C ASP A 58 23.46 -6.36 1.31
N PHE A 59 23.40 -5.72 2.47
CA PHE A 59 22.55 -4.56 2.74
C PHE A 59 23.25 -3.21 2.52
N SER A 60 24.47 -3.21 1.99
CA SER A 60 25.16 -2.00 1.58
C SER A 60 24.75 -1.59 0.16
N GLY A 61 24.58 -0.28 -0.07
CA GLY A 61 24.19 0.25 -1.38
C GLY A 61 22.71 0.06 -1.77
N ILE A 62 21.88 -0.59 -0.93
CA ILE A 62 20.46 -0.84 -1.27
C ILE A 62 19.49 0.21 -0.76
N LEU A 63 19.94 1.23 -0.02
CA LEU A 63 19.07 2.28 0.54
C LEU A 63 18.22 3.00 -0.51
N THR A 64 18.79 3.23 -1.68
CA THR A 64 18.16 3.92 -2.80
C THR A 64 17.59 2.98 -3.85
N LYS A 65 17.76 1.67 -3.67
CA LYS A 65 17.30 0.65 -4.62
C LYS A 65 15.84 0.31 -4.32
N GLY A 66 14.95 0.55 -5.27
CA GLY A 66 13.54 0.17 -5.18
C GLY A 66 13.29 -1.33 -5.25
N GLY A 67 12.05 -1.73 -5.01
CA GLY A 67 11.68 -3.14 -4.93
C GLY A 67 12.29 -3.85 -3.73
N THR A 68 12.52 -5.15 -3.86
CA THR A 68 13.08 -5.99 -2.79
C THR A 68 14.16 -6.93 -3.31
N ILE A 69 15.29 -7.03 -2.60
CA ILE A 69 16.38 -7.99 -2.93
C ILE A 69 16.01 -9.44 -2.65
N LEU A 70 14.92 -9.69 -1.88
CA LEU A 70 14.44 -11.03 -1.55
C LEU A 70 13.36 -11.54 -2.50
N GLY A 71 12.87 -10.70 -3.43
CA GLY A 71 11.67 -11.01 -4.18
C GLY A 71 10.41 -11.02 -3.30
N THR A 72 9.25 -11.08 -3.91
CA THR A 72 7.98 -11.11 -3.19
C THR A 72 6.93 -11.92 -3.96
N SER A 73 5.99 -12.50 -3.25
CA SER A 73 4.82 -13.14 -3.84
C SER A 73 3.58 -12.93 -2.98
N ARG A 74 2.41 -13.15 -3.59
CA ARG A 74 1.13 -13.17 -2.87
C ARG A 74 0.80 -14.57 -2.40
N THR A 75 0.69 -14.76 -1.09
CA THR A 75 0.14 -15.97 -0.48
C THR A 75 -1.14 -15.56 0.24
N PRO A 76 -2.34 -15.82 -0.36
CA PRO A 76 -3.60 -15.34 0.19
C PRO A 76 -3.88 -15.96 1.58
N PHE A 77 -4.21 -15.13 2.57
CA PHE A 77 -4.54 -15.60 3.92
C PHE A 77 -5.77 -16.53 3.93
N LYS A 78 -6.72 -16.33 3.01
CA LYS A 78 -7.93 -17.18 2.94
C LYS A 78 -7.62 -18.65 2.70
N THR A 79 -6.57 -18.95 1.95
CA THR A 79 -6.16 -20.30 1.57
C THR A 79 -4.89 -20.75 2.31
N ILE A 80 -4.47 -20.04 3.35
CA ILE A 80 -3.21 -20.35 4.05
C ILE A 80 -3.26 -21.69 4.81
N ARG A 81 -4.44 -22.05 5.31
CA ARG A 81 -4.67 -23.35 6.01
C ARG A 81 -5.12 -24.46 5.07
N GLU A 82 -5.37 -24.17 3.80
CA GLU A 82 -5.63 -25.19 2.79
C GLU A 82 -4.31 -25.81 2.34
N PRO A 83 -4.21 -27.15 2.22
CA PRO A 83 -3.03 -27.77 1.64
C PRO A 83 -2.72 -27.23 0.25
N ASP A 84 -1.45 -27.31 -0.16
CA ASP A 84 -1.06 -27.00 -1.54
C ASP A 84 -1.46 -28.16 -2.50
N GLU A 85 -1.11 -28.01 -3.77
CA GLU A 85 -1.41 -29.00 -4.82
C GLU A 85 -0.80 -30.39 -4.54
N ASN A 86 0.23 -30.46 -3.68
CA ASN A 86 0.91 -31.69 -3.27
C ASN A 86 0.43 -32.20 -1.90
N GLY A 87 -0.60 -31.58 -1.32
CA GLY A 87 -1.12 -31.95 0.00
C GLY A 87 -0.31 -31.40 1.18
N LEU A 88 0.63 -30.46 0.95
CA LEU A 88 1.46 -29.88 2.00
C LEU A 88 0.65 -28.88 2.84
N ASP A 89 0.61 -29.06 4.15
CA ASP A 89 0.13 -28.06 5.10
C ASP A 89 1.13 -26.89 5.16
N LYS A 90 0.72 -25.74 4.62
CA LYS A 90 1.58 -24.54 4.50
C LYS A 90 1.98 -23.99 5.86
N VAL A 91 1.10 -24.02 6.85
CA VAL A 91 1.36 -23.48 8.20
C VAL A 91 2.37 -24.37 8.91
N GLU A 92 2.16 -25.68 8.86
CA GLU A 92 3.08 -26.63 9.45
C GLU A 92 4.46 -26.60 8.75
N ALA A 93 4.50 -26.47 7.42
CA ALA A 93 5.75 -26.33 6.68
C ALA A 93 6.54 -25.08 7.09
N MET A 94 5.87 -23.94 7.30
CA MET A 94 6.51 -22.71 7.80
C MET A 94 7.11 -22.92 9.20
N LYS A 95 6.38 -23.59 10.09
CA LYS A 95 6.86 -23.94 11.44
C LYS A 95 8.06 -24.87 11.38
N GLN A 96 7.99 -25.92 10.57
CA GLN A 96 9.11 -26.86 10.39
C GLN A 96 10.37 -26.15 9.88
N THR A 97 10.24 -25.23 8.92
CA THR A 97 11.35 -24.43 8.43
C THR A 97 11.94 -23.54 9.54
N TYR A 98 11.07 -22.89 10.33
CA TYR A 98 11.49 -22.06 11.46
C TYR A 98 12.29 -22.85 12.50
N TYR A 99 11.79 -24.00 12.94
CA TYR A 99 12.46 -24.82 13.95
C TYR A 99 13.70 -25.54 13.41
N LYS A 100 13.66 -26.03 12.17
CA LYS A 100 14.82 -26.68 11.51
C LYS A 100 16.02 -25.74 11.40
N LEU A 101 15.77 -24.46 11.08
CA LEU A 101 16.82 -23.44 11.00
C LEU A 101 17.15 -22.84 12.37
N GLN A 102 16.43 -23.24 13.42
CA GLN A 102 16.58 -22.70 14.77
C GLN A 102 16.48 -21.17 14.81
N LEU A 103 15.49 -20.63 14.10
CA LEU A 103 15.29 -19.19 14.05
C LEU A 103 14.81 -18.66 15.41
N ASP A 104 15.38 -17.54 15.85
CA ASP A 104 14.94 -16.82 17.05
C ASP A 104 13.75 -15.91 16.76
N CYS A 105 13.66 -15.37 15.53
CA CYS A 105 12.61 -14.48 15.12
C CYS A 105 12.43 -14.45 13.59
N LEU A 106 11.20 -14.17 13.15
CA LEU A 106 10.88 -13.78 11.78
C LEU A 106 10.60 -12.28 11.70
N VAL A 107 11.29 -11.59 10.80
CA VAL A 107 11.00 -10.20 10.40
C VAL A 107 10.20 -10.23 9.11
N ILE A 108 8.97 -9.75 9.15
CA ILE A 108 8.02 -9.85 8.04
C ILE A 108 7.59 -8.45 7.60
N LEU A 109 7.91 -8.11 6.35
CA LEU A 109 7.54 -6.84 5.75
C LEU A 109 6.36 -7.04 4.79
N GLY A 110 5.22 -6.40 5.06
CA GLY A 110 4.06 -6.60 4.19
C GLY A 110 2.85 -5.75 4.51
N GLY A 111 1.78 -5.96 3.73
CA GLY A 111 0.49 -5.29 3.87
C GLY A 111 -0.49 -6.07 4.77
N ASN A 112 -1.78 -5.73 4.70
CA ASN A 112 -2.83 -6.28 5.58
C ASN A 112 -2.90 -7.83 5.55
N GLY A 113 -2.90 -8.45 4.36
CA GLY A 113 -2.90 -9.91 4.23
C GLY A 113 -1.68 -10.56 4.88
N THR A 114 -0.51 -9.94 4.75
CA THR A 114 0.75 -10.40 5.33
C THR A 114 0.70 -10.37 6.85
N HIS A 115 0.13 -9.29 7.45
CA HIS A 115 -0.02 -9.18 8.91
C HIS A 115 -1.00 -10.21 9.47
N LYS A 116 -2.03 -10.62 8.71
CA LYS A 116 -2.92 -11.74 9.12
C LYS A 116 -2.14 -13.05 9.25
N THR A 117 -1.31 -13.36 8.25
CA THR A 117 -0.47 -14.56 8.30
C THR A 117 0.60 -14.47 9.39
N ALA A 118 1.21 -13.29 9.58
CA ALA A 118 2.17 -13.06 10.66
C ALA A 118 1.54 -13.27 12.06
N ASN A 119 0.32 -12.77 12.26
CA ASN A 119 -0.42 -12.99 13.51
C ASN A 119 -0.79 -14.47 13.72
N LEU A 120 -1.15 -15.18 12.64
CA LEU A 120 -1.35 -16.63 12.68
C LEU A 120 -0.08 -17.35 13.15
N LEU A 121 1.08 -17.04 12.56
CA LEU A 121 2.36 -17.65 12.97
C LEU A 121 2.71 -17.33 14.43
N ARG A 122 2.40 -16.11 14.90
CA ARG A 122 2.52 -15.75 16.32
C ARG A 122 1.64 -16.64 17.20
N GLN A 123 0.39 -16.87 16.80
CA GLN A 123 -0.54 -17.75 17.52
C GLN A 123 -0.08 -19.22 17.53
N GLU A 124 0.65 -19.64 16.49
CA GLU A 124 1.30 -20.95 16.41
C GLU A 124 2.63 -21.03 17.21
N GLY A 125 2.98 -19.99 17.97
CA GLY A 125 4.11 -19.96 18.87
C GLY A 125 5.43 -19.43 18.28
N LEU A 126 5.43 -18.86 17.08
CA LEU A 126 6.63 -18.31 16.48
C LEU A 126 6.85 -16.85 16.92
N ASN A 127 8.11 -16.50 17.14
CA ASN A 127 8.50 -15.12 17.39
C ASN A 127 8.47 -14.33 16.09
N VAL A 128 7.67 -13.27 16.04
CA VAL A 128 7.45 -12.47 14.82
C VAL A 128 7.55 -10.99 15.15
N VAL A 129 8.23 -10.22 14.32
CA VAL A 129 8.22 -8.75 14.29
C VAL A 129 7.81 -8.34 12.88
N THR A 130 6.90 -7.38 12.74
CA THR A 130 6.45 -6.96 11.41
C THR A 130 6.67 -5.47 11.15
N LEU A 131 6.76 -5.13 9.87
CA LEU A 131 6.93 -3.77 9.38
C LEU A 131 5.82 -3.41 8.39
N PRO A 132 5.22 -2.19 8.51
CA PRO A 132 4.03 -1.78 7.75
C PRO A 132 4.40 -1.36 6.32
N LYS A 133 4.41 -2.31 5.39
CA LYS A 133 4.73 -2.10 3.99
C LYS A 133 3.46 -2.06 3.15
N THR A 134 3.09 -0.91 2.64
CA THR A 134 2.08 -0.74 1.59
C THR A 134 2.14 0.68 1.04
N ILE A 135 1.82 0.85 -0.25
CA ILE A 135 1.61 2.16 -0.86
C ILE A 135 0.21 2.71 -0.54
N ASP A 136 -0.71 1.88 -0.06
CA ASP A 136 -2.12 2.23 0.13
C ASP A 136 -2.37 2.96 1.46
N ASN A 137 -1.41 2.92 2.40
CA ASN A 137 -1.52 3.47 3.77
C ASN A 137 -2.75 2.95 4.54
N ASP A 138 -3.12 1.69 4.29
CA ASP A 138 -4.36 1.06 4.75
C ASP A 138 -4.22 0.21 6.03
N LEU A 139 -3.02 0.17 6.64
CA LEU A 139 -2.77 -0.63 7.83
C LEU A 139 -3.24 0.06 9.11
N TRP A 140 -4.05 -0.65 9.88
CA TRP A 140 -4.47 -0.20 11.19
C TRP A 140 -3.29 -0.17 12.17
N GLY A 141 -3.31 0.79 13.10
CA GLY A 141 -2.29 0.87 14.14
C GLY A 141 -1.09 1.73 13.79
N THR A 142 -1.05 2.32 12.59
CA THR A 142 0.00 3.27 12.17
C THR A 142 -0.59 4.42 11.37
N ASP A 143 -0.08 5.62 11.57
CA ASP A 143 -0.49 6.80 10.81
C ASP A 143 0.08 6.75 9.38
N MET A 144 1.25 6.15 9.22
CA MET A 144 1.98 6.09 7.96
C MET A 144 2.57 4.71 7.71
N THR A 145 2.54 4.27 6.45
CA THR A 145 3.23 3.08 5.96
C THR A 145 4.38 3.48 5.03
N PHE A 146 5.48 2.74 5.03
CA PHE A 146 6.57 3.07 4.10
C PHE A 146 6.24 2.56 2.68
N GLY A 147 6.65 3.34 1.71
CA GLY A 147 6.26 3.21 0.30
C GLY A 147 5.12 4.16 -0.10
N PHE A 148 4.33 4.63 0.86
CA PHE A 148 3.20 5.52 0.60
C PHE A 148 3.66 6.86 0.03
N GLN A 149 4.62 7.54 0.67
CA GLN A 149 5.08 8.86 0.20
C GLN A 149 5.77 8.81 -1.17
N SER A 150 6.50 7.73 -1.45
CA SER A 150 7.09 7.52 -2.78
C SER A 150 6.02 7.33 -3.84
N ALA A 151 4.94 6.60 -3.52
CA ALA A 151 3.82 6.42 -4.44
C ALA A 151 3.02 7.70 -4.62
N VAL A 152 2.82 8.52 -3.56
CA VAL A 152 2.21 9.85 -3.66
C VAL A 152 3.00 10.72 -4.63
N ASN A 153 4.33 10.77 -4.49
CA ASN A 153 5.17 11.56 -5.41
C ASN A 153 4.97 11.15 -6.87
N ILE A 154 5.01 9.85 -7.17
CA ILE A 154 4.84 9.36 -8.56
C ILE A 154 3.44 9.66 -9.09
N ALA A 155 2.41 9.48 -8.26
CA ALA A 155 1.04 9.80 -8.66
C ALA A 155 0.86 11.31 -8.89
N THR A 156 1.46 12.15 -8.04
CA THR A 156 1.47 13.61 -8.19
C THR A 156 2.18 14.01 -9.48
N ASP A 157 3.40 13.49 -9.72
CA ASP A 157 4.16 13.77 -10.96
C ASP A 157 3.36 13.41 -12.22
N ALA A 158 2.63 12.28 -12.18
CA ALA A 158 1.77 11.87 -13.29
C ALA A 158 0.61 12.85 -13.52
N ILE A 159 -0.04 13.34 -12.46
CA ILE A 159 -1.12 14.33 -12.55
C ILE A 159 -0.56 15.68 -13.03
N ASP A 160 0.59 16.11 -12.52
CA ASP A 160 1.26 17.36 -12.92
C ASP A 160 1.61 17.37 -14.41
N CYS A 161 2.09 16.23 -14.95
CA CYS A 161 2.30 16.08 -16.39
C CYS A 161 1.00 16.26 -17.18
N ILE A 162 -0.14 15.81 -16.65
CA ILE A 162 -1.44 15.94 -17.28
C ILE A 162 -1.94 17.40 -17.24
N HIS A 163 -1.65 18.16 -16.18
CA HIS A 163 -2.06 19.56 -16.09
C HIS A 163 -1.62 20.40 -17.31
N THR A 164 -0.39 20.26 -17.74
CA THR A 164 0.17 21.05 -18.85
C THR A 164 -0.53 20.76 -20.18
N THR A 165 -0.82 19.49 -20.45
CA THR A 165 -1.55 19.08 -21.65
C THR A 165 -3.05 19.39 -21.55
N ALA A 166 -3.64 19.29 -20.37
CA ALA A 166 -5.04 19.65 -20.13
C ALA A 166 -5.29 21.14 -20.41
N ALA A 167 -4.43 22.00 -19.92
CA ALA A 167 -4.48 23.45 -20.17
C ALA A 167 -4.39 23.79 -21.67
N SER A 168 -3.58 23.04 -22.42
CA SER A 168 -3.40 23.26 -23.87
C SER A 168 -4.63 22.86 -24.69
N HIS A 169 -5.35 21.82 -24.28
CA HIS A 169 -6.43 21.22 -25.06
C HIS A 169 -7.85 21.57 -24.59
N GLY A 170 -8.02 22.09 -23.39
CA GLY A 170 -9.35 22.46 -22.86
C GLY A 170 -10.27 21.24 -22.66
N ARG A 171 -9.74 20.14 -22.13
CA ARG A 171 -10.45 18.85 -21.98
C ARG A 171 -10.62 18.47 -20.51
N VAL A 172 -11.44 17.45 -20.28
CA VAL A 172 -11.50 16.74 -18.98
C VAL A 172 -10.50 15.60 -18.99
N PHE A 173 -9.66 15.53 -17.96
CA PHE A 173 -8.70 14.45 -17.78
C PHE A 173 -8.96 13.72 -16.46
N ILE A 174 -8.96 12.42 -16.55
CA ILE A 174 -9.05 11.51 -15.39
C ILE A 174 -7.71 10.83 -15.23
N VAL A 175 -7.17 10.84 -14.00
CA VAL A 175 -5.98 10.06 -13.63
C VAL A 175 -6.39 9.03 -12.59
N GLU A 176 -6.25 7.75 -12.94
CA GLU A 176 -6.56 6.64 -12.03
C GLU A 176 -5.38 6.38 -11.11
N VAL A 177 -5.63 6.43 -9.81
CA VAL A 177 -4.63 6.26 -8.77
C VAL A 177 -4.88 4.95 -8.02
N MET A 178 -3.82 4.19 -7.74
CA MET A 178 -3.89 2.97 -6.93
C MET A 178 -4.35 3.28 -5.49
N GLY A 179 -4.60 2.27 -4.69
CA GLY A 179 -5.04 2.40 -3.29
C GLY A 179 -5.95 1.26 -2.87
N HIS A 180 -6.24 0.34 -3.78
CA HIS A 180 -7.08 -0.84 -3.59
C HIS A 180 -8.48 -0.50 -3.04
N LYS A 181 -8.67 -0.52 -1.72
CA LYS A 181 -9.98 -0.31 -1.05
C LYS A 181 -10.06 1.02 -0.30
N VAL A 182 -9.02 1.81 -0.32
CA VAL A 182 -8.91 3.06 0.43
C VAL A 182 -8.43 4.20 -0.44
N GLY A 183 -8.84 5.41 -0.11
CA GLY A 183 -8.58 6.61 -0.90
C GLY A 183 -7.36 7.42 -0.49
N TRP A 184 -6.55 6.95 0.47
CA TRP A 184 -5.44 7.75 1.00
C TRP A 184 -4.47 8.23 -0.07
N LEU A 185 -4.08 7.36 -1.00
CA LEU A 185 -3.12 7.70 -2.06
C LEU A 185 -3.71 8.73 -3.00
N THR A 186 -4.95 8.51 -3.45
CA THR A 186 -5.66 9.43 -4.37
C THR A 186 -5.93 10.78 -3.72
N LEU A 187 -6.34 10.80 -2.44
CA LEU A 187 -6.57 12.04 -1.70
C LEU A 187 -5.30 12.89 -1.61
N ASN A 188 -4.19 12.28 -1.20
CA ASN A 188 -2.93 13.01 -1.05
C ASN A 188 -2.35 13.46 -2.40
N ALA A 189 -2.33 12.59 -3.41
CA ALA A 189 -1.82 12.94 -4.73
C ALA A 189 -2.71 13.97 -5.42
N GLY A 190 -4.04 13.83 -5.33
CA GLY A 190 -4.99 14.79 -5.91
C GLY A 190 -4.91 16.17 -5.26
N MET A 191 -4.79 16.24 -3.94
CA MET A 191 -4.56 17.52 -3.25
C MET A 191 -3.20 18.15 -3.62
N ALA A 192 -2.15 17.32 -3.63
CA ALA A 192 -0.80 17.81 -3.92
C ALA A 192 -0.66 18.38 -5.33
N SER A 193 -1.38 17.82 -6.30
CA SER A 193 -1.37 18.24 -7.70
C SER A 193 -2.47 19.26 -8.05
N GLY A 194 -3.33 19.64 -7.09
CA GLY A 194 -4.42 20.58 -7.35
C GLY A 194 -5.51 20.02 -8.26
N ALA A 195 -5.85 18.75 -8.13
CA ALA A 195 -6.98 18.17 -8.83
C ALA A 195 -8.30 18.86 -8.42
N ASP A 196 -9.18 19.07 -9.37
CA ASP A 196 -10.46 19.78 -9.17
C ASP A 196 -11.52 18.87 -8.53
N ILE A 197 -11.42 17.57 -8.82
CA ILE A 197 -12.32 16.54 -8.33
C ILE A 197 -11.48 15.34 -7.85
N ILE A 198 -11.79 14.80 -6.69
CA ILE A 198 -11.15 13.61 -6.12
C ILE A 198 -12.22 12.61 -5.75
N LEU A 199 -12.22 11.43 -6.41
CA LEU A 199 -13.17 10.35 -6.14
C LEU A 199 -12.47 9.22 -5.39
N ILE A 200 -12.94 8.92 -4.17
CA ILE A 200 -12.39 7.89 -3.29
C ILE A 200 -13.45 6.89 -2.83
N PRO A 201 -13.07 5.64 -2.47
CA PRO A 201 -14.04 4.60 -2.11
C PRO A 201 -14.91 4.94 -0.90
N GLU A 202 -14.38 5.72 0.04
CA GLU A 202 -15.03 6.06 1.29
C GLU A 202 -16.12 7.13 1.15
N ILE A 203 -16.10 7.87 0.02
CA ILE A 203 -17.10 8.86 -0.32
C ILE A 203 -17.72 8.45 -1.66
N PRO A 204 -18.82 7.65 -1.65
CA PRO A 204 -19.48 7.22 -2.89
C PRO A 204 -19.97 8.42 -3.70
N TYR A 205 -19.51 8.50 -4.96
CA TYR A 205 -19.81 9.65 -5.80
C TYR A 205 -21.19 9.56 -6.48
N ASP A 206 -21.77 10.73 -6.71
CA ASP A 206 -22.89 10.98 -7.58
C ASP A 206 -22.35 11.62 -8.87
N ILE A 207 -22.56 11.00 -10.01
CA ILE A 207 -22.03 11.49 -11.28
C ILE A 207 -22.59 12.86 -11.64
N GLU A 208 -23.84 13.17 -11.25
CA GLU A 208 -24.44 14.50 -11.49
C GLU A 208 -23.66 15.59 -10.75
N LYS A 209 -23.16 15.34 -9.55
CA LYS A 209 -22.32 16.26 -8.80
C LYS A 209 -20.95 16.49 -9.45
N VAL A 210 -20.40 15.45 -10.06
CA VAL A 210 -19.17 15.54 -10.85
C VAL A 210 -19.40 16.43 -12.09
N VAL A 211 -20.51 16.22 -12.79
CA VAL A 211 -20.90 17.01 -13.97
C VAL A 211 -21.17 18.46 -13.56
N ASP A 212 -21.96 18.71 -12.51
CA ASP A 212 -22.23 20.05 -11.97
C ASP A 212 -20.94 20.82 -11.73
N LYS A 213 -19.90 20.15 -11.15
CA LYS A 213 -18.61 20.76 -10.87
C LYS A 213 -17.85 21.10 -12.14
N ILE A 214 -17.88 20.26 -13.16
CA ILE A 214 -17.26 20.52 -14.47
C ILE A 214 -17.90 21.73 -15.11
N GLU A 215 -19.26 21.78 -15.13
CA GLU A 215 -20.01 22.91 -15.71
C GLU A 215 -19.80 24.23 -14.93
N GLU A 216 -19.75 24.16 -13.60
CA GLU A 216 -19.43 25.33 -12.75
C GLU A 216 -18.07 25.91 -13.12
N ARG A 217 -17.06 25.06 -13.28
CA ARG A 217 -15.73 25.49 -13.67
C ARG A 217 -15.70 26.16 -15.04
N ASP A 218 -16.44 25.61 -15.99
CA ASP A 218 -16.56 26.19 -17.33
C ASP A 218 -17.22 27.56 -17.31
N LYS A 219 -18.32 27.71 -16.57
CA LYS A 219 -19.01 28.98 -16.38
C LYS A 219 -18.09 30.03 -15.76
N ASN A 220 -17.15 29.60 -14.92
CA ASN A 220 -16.13 30.45 -14.28
C ASN A 220 -14.88 30.64 -15.15
N GLY A 221 -14.87 30.22 -16.42
CA GLY A 221 -13.82 30.45 -17.39
C GLY A 221 -12.66 29.45 -17.33
N SER A 222 -12.77 28.39 -16.54
CA SER A 222 -11.79 27.30 -16.52
C SER A 222 -11.91 26.44 -17.77
N ARG A 223 -10.82 26.29 -18.53
CA ARG A 223 -10.83 25.62 -19.83
C ARG A 223 -10.70 24.08 -19.72
N PHE A 224 -10.26 23.54 -18.58
CA PHE A 224 -10.03 22.13 -18.36
C PHE A 224 -10.42 21.71 -16.93
N THR A 225 -10.57 20.40 -16.71
CA THR A 225 -10.81 19.83 -15.38
C THR A 225 -9.94 18.58 -15.19
N ILE A 226 -9.30 18.48 -14.03
CA ILE A 226 -8.51 17.32 -13.62
C ILE A 226 -9.28 16.55 -12.53
N ILE A 227 -9.46 15.27 -12.76
CA ILE A 227 -10.15 14.36 -11.85
C ILE A 227 -9.17 13.27 -11.41
N ALA A 228 -8.85 13.20 -10.13
CA ALA A 228 -8.13 12.07 -9.54
C ALA A 228 -9.13 11.02 -9.07
N VAL A 229 -9.06 9.80 -9.59
CA VAL A 229 -10.00 8.72 -9.29
C VAL A 229 -9.25 7.55 -8.66
N ALA A 230 -9.63 7.14 -7.45
CA ALA A 230 -9.10 5.91 -6.87
C ALA A 230 -9.60 4.68 -7.64
N GLU A 231 -8.74 3.69 -7.85
CA GLU A 231 -9.11 2.42 -8.52
C GLU A 231 -10.28 1.68 -7.84
N GLY A 232 -10.53 2.00 -6.58
CA GLY A 232 -11.62 1.47 -5.77
C GLY A 232 -12.81 2.42 -5.60
N ALA A 233 -12.85 3.58 -6.28
CA ALA A 233 -13.97 4.51 -6.21
C ALA A 233 -15.28 3.82 -6.61
N ILE A 234 -16.38 4.22 -6.00
CA ILE A 234 -17.68 3.59 -6.20
C ILE A 234 -18.79 4.66 -6.29
N SER A 235 -19.75 4.46 -7.19
CA SER A 235 -20.90 5.33 -7.29
C SER A 235 -21.88 5.14 -6.12
N LYS A 236 -22.71 6.16 -5.82
CA LYS A 236 -23.79 6.04 -4.84
C LYS A 236 -24.78 4.93 -5.16
N GLN A 237 -24.96 4.63 -6.45
CA GLN A 237 -25.85 3.54 -6.88
C GLN A 237 -25.23 2.19 -6.57
N ASP A 238 -23.96 2.01 -6.91
CA ASP A 238 -23.23 0.76 -6.71
C ASP A 238 -22.94 0.46 -5.23
N ALA A 239 -22.76 1.50 -4.43
CA ALA A 239 -22.60 1.35 -2.98
C ALA A 239 -23.82 0.72 -2.28
N LYS A 240 -25.00 0.75 -2.92
CA LYS A 240 -26.22 0.11 -2.42
C LYS A 240 -26.33 -1.38 -2.78
N LEU A 241 -25.49 -1.87 -3.70
CA LEU A 241 -25.50 -3.25 -4.14
C LEU A 241 -24.91 -4.19 -3.07
N SER A 242 -25.38 -5.42 -3.05
CA SER A 242 -24.69 -6.46 -2.28
C SER A 242 -23.27 -6.69 -2.84
N LYS A 243 -22.35 -7.18 -1.99
CA LYS A 243 -20.98 -7.51 -2.45
C LYS A 243 -20.97 -8.48 -3.63
N LYS A 244 -21.95 -9.39 -3.70
CA LYS A 244 -22.09 -10.37 -4.78
C LYS A 244 -22.53 -9.69 -6.07
N ASP A 245 -23.54 -8.84 -6.00
CA ASP A 245 -24.11 -8.15 -7.16
C ASP A 245 -23.12 -7.13 -7.72
N TYR A 246 -22.43 -6.39 -6.85
CA TYR A 246 -21.37 -5.47 -7.26
C TYR A 246 -20.22 -6.20 -7.97
N LYS A 247 -19.79 -7.35 -7.42
CA LYS A 247 -18.76 -8.16 -8.07
C LYS A 247 -19.21 -8.62 -9.46
N LYS A 248 -20.44 -9.10 -9.59
CA LYS A 248 -21.02 -9.51 -10.88
C LYS A 248 -21.09 -8.33 -11.86
N LYS A 249 -21.63 -7.17 -11.42
CA LYS A 249 -21.63 -5.95 -12.24
C LYS A 249 -20.23 -5.60 -12.76
N LYS A 250 -19.21 -5.70 -11.91
CA LYS A 250 -17.83 -5.40 -12.28
C LYS A 250 -17.25 -6.41 -13.28
N GLU A 251 -17.60 -7.69 -13.15
CA GLU A 251 -17.20 -8.75 -14.09
C GLU A 251 -17.89 -8.60 -15.46
N ASP A 252 -19.14 -8.15 -15.48
CA ASP A 252 -19.93 -7.93 -16.70
C ASP A 252 -19.70 -6.55 -17.33
N SER A 253 -18.92 -5.65 -16.68
CA SER A 253 -18.69 -4.29 -17.15
C SER A 253 -17.86 -4.27 -18.43
N PRO A 254 -18.26 -3.49 -19.46
CA PRO A 254 -17.46 -3.30 -20.67
C PRO A 254 -16.24 -2.41 -20.43
N TYR A 255 -16.14 -1.77 -19.27
CA TYR A 255 -15.05 -0.83 -18.95
C TYR A 255 -13.91 -1.55 -18.21
N PRO A 256 -12.64 -1.28 -18.55
CA PRO A 256 -11.50 -1.91 -17.89
C PRO A 256 -11.31 -1.47 -16.43
N SER A 257 -11.82 -0.29 -16.06
CA SER A 257 -11.79 0.22 -14.69
C SER A 257 -12.88 1.28 -14.46
N VAL A 258 -13.07 1.67 -13.19
CA VAL A 258 -14.02 2.71 -12.78
C VAL A 258 -13.74 4.06 -13.47
N SER A 259 -12.49 4.39 -13.73
CA SER A 259 -12.13 5.65 -14.40
C SER A 259 -12.65 5.73 -15.83
N TYR A 260 -12.70 4.61 -16.54
CA TYR A 260 -13.30 4.57 -17.89
C TYR A 260 -14.82 4.62 -17.84
N GLU A 261 -15.47 4.02 -16.82
CA GLU A 261 -16.91 4.15 -16.58
C GLU A 261 -17.26 5.63 -16.32
N VAL A 262 -16.57 6.29 -15.40
CA VAL A 262 -16.72 7.72 -15.09
C VAL A 262 -16.50 8.59 -16.33
N ALA A 263 -15.48 8.28 -17.13
CA ALA A 263 -15.20 9.01 -18.37
C ALA A 263 -16.37 8.92 -19.37
N ALA A 264 -16.89 7.72 -19.58
CA ALA A 264 -18.02 7.51 -20.48
C ALA A 264 -19.28 8.26 -20.01
N GLU A 265 -19.58 8.20 -18.72
CA GLU A 265 -20.73 8.91 -18.13
C GLU A 265 -20.61 10.43 -18.25
N ILE A 266 -19.41 11.00 -18.01
CA ILE A 266 -19.17 12.44 -18.19
C ILE A 266 -19.33 12.81 -19.68
N GLN A 267 -18.74 12.04 -20.58
CA GLN A 267 -18.84 12.33 -22.01
C GLN A 267 -20.27 12.27 -22.54
N GLU A 268 -21.08 11.29 -22.10
CA GLU A 268 -22.47 11.18 -22.47
C GLU A 268 -23.31 12.39 -22.01
N ARG A 269 -23.08 12.86 -20.76
CA ARG A 269 -23.87 13.95 -20.16
C ARG A 269 -23.45 15.35 -20.63
N THR A 270 -22.15 15.53 -20.87
CA THR A 270 -21.60 16.88 -21.15
C THR A 270 -21.24 17.10 -22.63
N GLY A 271 -21.14 16.01 -23.42
CA GLY A 271 -20.59 16.06 -24.78
C GLY A 271 -19.10 16.40 -24.84
N ARG A 272 -18.40 16.49 -23.71
CA ARG A 272 -16.98 16.84 -23.64
C ARG A 272 -16.10 15.65 -23.92
N GLU A 273 -14.95 15.94 -24.54
CA GLU A 273 -13.91 14.93 -24.70
C GLU A 273 -13.23 14.65 -23.36
N VAL A 274 -13.27 13.39 -22.91
CA VAL A 274 -12.64 12.93 -21.69
C VAL A 274 -11.48 12.01 -22.01
N ARG A 275 -10.34 12.18 -21.35
CA ARG A 275 -9.15 11.34 -21.48
C ARG A 275 -8.83 10.68 -20.15
N VAL A 276 -8.47 9.40 -20.19
CA VAL A 276 -8.10 8.62 -19.01
C VAL A 276 -6.61 8.26 -19.08
N THR A 277 -5.91 8.49 -17.97
CA THR A 277 -4.52 8.07 -17.78
C THR A 277 -4.47 7.15 -16.57
N VAL A 278 -3.85 5.98 -16.75
CA VAL A 278 -3.68 4.99 -15.67
C VAL A 278 -2.18 4.73 -15.47
N PRO A 279 -1.52 5.42 -14.52
CA PRO A 279 -0.10 5.18 -14.21
C PRO A 279 0.17 3.75 -13.73
N GLY A 280 -0.81 3.11 -13.09
CA GLY A 280 -0.75 1.72 -12.69
C GLY A 280 0.46 1.40 -11.82
N HIS A 281 1.19 0.33 -12.17
CA HIS A 281 2.33 -0.16 -11.41
C HIS A 281 3.55 0.79 -11.37
N MET A 282 3.59 1.86 -12.17
CA MET A 282 4.62 2.90 -12.02
C MET A 282 4.62 3.46 -10.60
N GLN A 283 3.46 3.53 -9.94
CA GLN A 283 3.31 3.99 -8.55
C GLN A 283 4.01 3.10 -7.51
N ARG A 284 4.44 1.89 -7.88
CA ARG A 284 5.23 0.96 -7.04
C ARG A 284 6.71 0.97 -7.36
N GLY A 285 7.09 1.51 -8.51
CA GLY A 285 8.43 1.43 -9.07
C GLY A 285 9.36 2.56 -8.68
N GLY A 286 10.60 2.49 -9.11
CA GLY A 286 11.59 3.53 -8.92
C GLY A 286 12.26 3.53 -7.54
N SER A 287 13.08 4.55 -7.30
CA SER A 287 13.78 4.75 -6.02
C SER A 287 12.82 5.31 -4.97
N PRO A 288 13.00 4.93 -3.68
CA PRO A 288 12.24 5.57 -2.60
C PRO A 288 12.58 7.05 -2.48
N CYS A 289 11.57 7.88 -2.22
CA CYS A 289 11.78 9.29 -1.93
C CYS A 289 12.57 9.48 -0.61
N PRO A 290 13.19 10.65 -0.39
CA PRO A 290 13.97 10.90 0.83
C PRO A 290 13.20 10.64 2.13
N TYR A 291 11.92 11.00 2.16
CA TYR A 291 11.07 10.73 3.32
C TYR A 291 10.99 9.23 3.64
N ASP A 292 10.65 8.40 2.64
CA ASP A 292 10.52 6.96 2.84
C ASP A 292 11.84 6.29 3.18
N ARG A 293 12.98 6.78 2.65
CA ARG A 293 14.31 6.25 3.02
C ARG A 293 14.58 6.41 4.52
N VAL A 294 14.33 7.60 5.05
CA VAL A 294 14.50 7.89 6.48
C VAL A 294 13.47 7.12 7.31
N PHE A 295 12.21 7.19 6.91
CA PHE A 295 11.10 6.58 7.64
C PHE A 295 11.24 5.06 7.72
N ALA A 296 11.45 4.37 6.59
CA ALA A 296 11.65 2.93 6.54
C ALA A 296 12.89 2.48 7.34
N SER A 297 14.00 3.25 7.27
CA SER A 297 15.20 2.97 8.07
C SER A 297 14.94 3.07 9.57
N ARG A 298 14.17 4.09 10.01
CA ARG A 298 13.78 4.25 11.42
C ARG A 298 12.92 3.08 11.91
N LEU A 299 11.91 2.69 11.14
CA LEU A 299 11.07 1.53 11.47
C LEU A 299 11.89 0.24 11.52
N GLY A 300 12.79 0.04 10.54
CA GLY A 300 13.70 -1.09 10.51
C GLY A 300 14.65 -1.11 11.72
N SER A 301 15.19 0.04 12.12
CA SER A 301 16.03 0.15 13.30
C SER A 301 15.31 -0.23 14.59
N GLU A 302 14.06 0.23 14.78
CA GLU A 302 13.26 -0.19 15.95
C GLU A 302 12.96 -1.69 15.94
N ALA A 303 12.66 -2.28 14.76
CA ALA A 303 12.50 -3.73 14.66
C ALA A 303 13.78 -4.47 15.08
N GLY A 304 14.95 -4.00 14.65
CA GLY A 304 16.25 -4.53 15.10
C GLY A 304 16.44 -4.45 16.60
N LYS A 305 16.11 -3.32 17.21
CA LYS A 305 16.14 -3.11 18.66
C LYS A 305 15.17 -4.06 19.38
N MET A 306 13.95 -4.22 18.88
CA MET A 306 12.97 -5.15 19.47
C MET A 306 13.50 -6.60 19.49
N ILE A 307 14.20 -7.01 18.43
CA ILE A 307 14.81 -8.34 18.35
C ILE A 307 15.91 -8.51 19.41
N LEU A 308 16.76 -7.50 19.59
CA LEU A 308 17.79 -7.49 20.63
C LEU A 308 17.17 -7.58 22.04
N ASP A 309 16.10 -6.84 22.26
CA ASP A 309 15.36 -6.79 23.54
C ASP A 309 14.48 -8.05 23.77
N GLY A 310 14.40 -8.98 22.81
CA GLY A 310 13.52 -10.16 22.89
C GLY A 310 12.02 -9.81 22.89
N LYS A 311 11.63 -8.71 22.26
CA LYS A 311 10.24 -8.22 22.17
C LYS A 311 9.61 -8.61 20.84
N TYR A 312 8.74 -9.61 20.85
CA TYR A 312 8.10 -10.18 19.68
C TYR A 312 6.57 -10.03 19.72
N GLY A 313 5.90 -10.31 18.62
CA GLY A 313 4.44 -10.27 18.51
C GLY A 313 3.87 -8.88 18.17
N PHE A 314 4.70 -7.98 17.68
CA PHE A 314 4.30 -6.59 17.39
C PHE A 314 4.61 -6.19 15.95
N MET A 315 3.82 -5.25 15.45
CA MET A 315 4.16 -4.41 14.31
C MET A 315 4.87 -3.14 14.83
N VAL A 316 5.95 -2.75 14.17
CA VAL A 316 6.54 -1.43 14.37
C VAL A 316 5.66 -0.41 13.66
N GLY A 317 4.93 0.38 14.40
CA GLY A 317 4.04 1.42 13.88
C GLY A 317 4.59 2.84 14.08
N TYR A 318 3.85 3.82 13.60
CA TYR A 318 4.14 5.25 13.77
C TYR A 318 2.85 5.99 14.13
N LYS A 319 2.80 6.63 15.28
CA LYS A 319 1.65 7.38 15.76
C LYS A 319 2.10 8.68 16.42
N ASN A 320 1.43 9.76 16.12
CA ASN A 320 1.71 11.08 16.72
C ASN A 320 3.20 11.46 16.65
N ARG A 321 3.84 11.21 15.50
CA ARG A 321 5.26 11.46 15.22
C ARG A 321 6.25 10.57 15.99
N GLU A 322 5.76 9.56 16.71
CA GLU A 322 6.59 8.62 17.48
C GLU A 322 6.51 7.21 16.90
N ILE A 323 7.59 6.46 17.00
CA ILE A 323 7.57 5.04 16.68
C ILE A 323 6.97 4.28 17.86
N VAL A 324 5.98 3.43 17.55
CA VAL A 324 5.22 2.67 18.55
C VAL A 324 5.26 1.18 18.23
N ARG A 325 5.02 0.35 19.23
CA ARG A 325 4.85 -1.11 19.09
C ARG A 325 3.37 -1.43 19.18
N VAL A 326 2.81 -2.00 18.12
CA VAL A 326 1.38 -2.32 18.04
C VAL A 326 1.22 -3.83 18.07
N PRO A 327 0.46 -4.42 19.00
CA PRO A 327 0.23 -5.87 19.02
C PRO A 327 -0.34 -6.36 17.69
N LEU A 328 0.17 -7.48 17.17
CA LEU A 328 -0.27 -8.01 15.88
C LEU A 328 -1.75 -8.38 15.83
N GLU A 329 -2.34 -8.75 16.95
CA GLU A 329 -3.78 -9.00 17.09
C GLU A 329 -4.63 -7.74 16.89
N ASP A 330 -4.07 -6.57 17.20
CA ASP A 330 -4.75 -5.29 16.98
C ASP A 330 -4.67 -4.81 15.52
N VAL A 331 -3.69 -5.29 14.77
CA VAL A 331 -3.45 -4.93 13.35
C VAL A 331 -4.18 -5.89 12.42
N ALA A 332 -4.10 -7.19 12.70
CA ALA A 332 -4.53 -8.23 11.77
C ALA A 332 -6.03 -8.14 11.45
N GLY A 333 -6.33 -7.91 10.18
CA GLY A 333 -7.70 -7.90 9.67
C GLY A 333 -8.44 -6.58 9.78
N LYS A 334 -7.86 -5.58 10.40
CA LYS A 334 -8.42 -4.22 10.45
C LYS A 334 -7.89 -3.40 9.27
N LEU A 335 -8.72 -2.51 8.77
CA LEU A 335 -8.40 -1.63 7.64
C LEU A 335 -8.47 -0.18 8.12
N LYS A 336 -7.48 0.62 7.76
CA LYS A 336 -7.47 2.07 7.98
C LYS A 336 -7.99 2.77 6.73
N THR A 337 -9.23 3.22 6.78
CA THR A 337 -9.91 3.96 5.70
C THR A 337 -9.80 5.47 5.92
N VAL A 338 -10.04 6.25 4.87
CA VAL A 338 -10.24 7.70 4.98
C VAL A 338 -11.59 7.93 5.66
N ASP A 339 -11.58 8.65 6.78
CA ASP A 339 -12.83 9.11 7.39
C ASP A 339 -13.37 10.27 6.53
N PRO A 340 -14.60 10.19 6.00
CA PRO A 340 -15.23 11.30 5.25
C PRO A 340 -15.28 12.61 6.03
N ASP A 341 -15.29 12.54 7.36
CA ASP A 341 -15.27 13.68 8.27
C ASP A 341 -13.88 14.11 8.73
N ALA A 342 -12.82 13.44 8.26
CA ALA A 342 -11.44 13.80 8.59
C ALA A 342 -11.12 15.25 8.21
N THR A 343 -10.27 15.89 9.00
CA THR A 343 -9.82 17.28 8.78
C THR A 343 -9.30 17.49 7.36
N ILE A 344 -8.48 16.58 6.85
CA ILE A 344 -7.91 16.66 5.49
C ILE A 344 -8.98 16.68 4.38
N VAL A 345 -10.09 15.93 4.55
CA VAL A 345 -11.21 15.94 3.60
C VAL A 345 -11.95 17.27 3.67
N LYS A 346 -12.21 17.78 4.88
CA LYS A 346 -12.83 19.11 5.08
C LYS A 346 -11.98 20.23 4.51
N GLU A 347 -10.68 20.18 4.72
CA GLU A 347 -9.72 21.15 4.15
C GLU A 347 -9.70 21.09 2.62
N ALA A 348 -9.71 19.88 2.03
CA ALA A 348 -9.82 19.71 0.58
C ALA A 348 -11.12 20.36 0.01
N LYS A 349 -12.25 20.15 0.69
CA LYS A 349 -13.52 20.79 0.31
C LYS A 349 -13.46 22.33 0.44
N LEU A 350 -12.82 22.85 1.48
CA LEU A 350 -12.60 24.30 1.65
C LEU A 350 -11.72 24.90 0.54
N LEU A 351 -10.79 24.12 -0.03
CA LEU A 351 -10.00 24.49 -1.20
C LEU A 351 -10.80 24.41 -2.51
N GLY A 352 -12.08 24.01 -2.47
CA GLY A 352 -12.96 23.93 -3.63
C GLY A 352 -12.89 22.59 -4.37
N ILE A 353 -12.21 21.58 -3.82
CA ILE A 353 -12.16 20.24 -4.39
C ILE A 353 -13.49 19.52 -4.19
N CYS A 354 -14.06 18.97 -5.27
CA CYS A 354 -15.28 18.21 -5.25
C CYS A 354 -15.01 16.72 -5.03
N PHE A 355 -15.82 16.05 -4.19
CA PHE A 355 -15.75 14.60 -3.98
C PHE A 355 -16.92 13.85 -4.62
N GLY A 356 -17.82 14.56 -5.34
CA GLY A 356 -19.02 13.98 -5.91
C GLY A 356 -20.12 13.66 -4.89
N ASP A 357 -20.09 14.23 -3.70
CA ASP A 357 -21.04 13.97 -2.60
C ASP A 357 -22.15 15.03 -2.44
#